data_f841cb2326122df1c5673a0ad3eb15bd
#
_entry.id   f841cb2326122df1c5673a0ad3eb15bd
#
_cell.length_a   1.000
_cell.length_b   1.000
_cell.length_c   1.000
_cell.angle_alpha   90.00
_cell.angle_beta   90.00
_cell.angle_gamma   90.00
#
_symmetry.space_group_name_H-M   'P 1'
#
loop_
_entity.id
_entity.type
_entity.pdbx_description
1 polymer ?
#
loop_
_entity_poly.entity_id
_entity_poly.type
_entity_poly.pdbx_seq_one_letter_code
_entity_poly.pdbx_strand_id
1 'polypeptide(L)'
;MSQSSGQARVIRFFEQVPLVAAVVVLVVAIGTLFEWYNGLDPATGFYPGGIAMGPLACIAFVMNALALAFASKRGRPFALRVTSIVLACIVVLITVIEFASWLAGRDLGLDLLMFRDQLLRAPWNPPGRMAINTASGICLGSLSIIALHADDRTGRGVAHWIALVGGTIGFLGLVGYAFGVSRLYSMSEYSGMAVTTAACIFILGIGVIFARRTSGMPKLLVDPGAAGTVARRLVPAAVAVPFLLGWLRLVGEKSGWYDTPFGVSLYVVATVAIFLWLVNWSAHMGYESDRVREEL
;
A
#
# COMPACT_ATOMS: atom_id res chain seq x y z
N MET A 1 21.91 15.37 26.06
CA MET A 1 20.95 14.33 26.47
C MET A 1 19.60 14.41 25.75
N SER A 2 19.07 15.54 25.27
CA SER A 2 17.76 15.65 24.61
C SER A 2 17.71 15.09 23.18
N GLN A 3 18.80 15.17 22.42
CA GLN A 3 18.86 14.65 21.03
C GLN A 3 18.79 13.12 20.96
N SER A 4 19.35 12.40 21.93
CA SER A 4 19.30 10.93 21.99
C SER A 4 17.87 10.41 22.25
N SER A 5 17.04 11.14 22.98
CA SER A 5 15.66 10.77 23.27
C SER A 5 14.73 10.98 22.06
N GLY A 6 14.96 12.01 21.26
CA GLY A 6 14.23 12.26 20.02
C GLY A 6 14.49 11.19 18.95
N GLN A 7 15.77 10.86 18.77
CA GLN A 7 16.20 9.83 17.81
C GLN A 7 15.66 8.44 18.19
N ALA A 8 15.72 8.08 19.48
CA ALA A 8 15.16 6.81 19.96
C ALA A 8 13.64 6.71 19.71
N ARG A 9 12.93 7.83 19.75
CA ARG A 9 11.48 7.91 19.43
C ARG A 9 11.20 7.67 17.95
N VAL A 10 11.97 8.32 17.06
CA VAL A 10 11.85 8.12 15.60
C VAL A 10 12.14 6.68 15.22
N ILE A 11 13.20 6.09 15.77
CA ILE A 11 13.55 4.70 15.53
C ILE A 11 12.41 3.76 15.97
N ARG A 12 11.89 3.94 17.18
CA ARG A 12 10.75 3.14 17.69
C ARG A 12 9.50 3.28 16.84
N PHE A 13 9.18 4.48 16.37
CA PHE A 13 8.05 4.71 15.49
C PHE A 13 8.15 3.88 14.22
N PHE A 14 9.28 3.96 13.51
CA PHE A 14 9.46 3.17 12.28
C PHE A 14 9.57 1.65 12.54
N GLU A 15 9.91 1.23 13.77
CA GLU A 15 9.87 -0.19 14.17
C GLU A 15 8.47 -0.76 14.23
N GLN A 16 7.52 0.05 14.56
CA GLN A 16 6.14 -0.38 14.71
C GLN A 16 5.37 -0.40 13.39
N VAL A 17 5.84 0.35 12.36
CA VAL A 17 5.13 0.46 11.08
C VAL A 17 4.75 -0.89 10.46
N PRO A 18 5.63 -1.91 10.37
CA PRO A 18 5.24 -3.19 9.79
C PRO A 18 4.16 -3.92 10.57
N LEU A 19 4.24 -3.86 11.91
CA LEU A 19 3.25 -4.50 12.77
C LEU A 19 1.91 -3.76 12.73
N VAL A 20 1.94 -2.43 12.74
CA VAL A 20 0.73 -1.60 12.60
C VAL A 20 0.07 -1.84 11.24
N ALA A 21 0.86 -1.86 10.16
CA ALA A 21 0.36 -2.19 8.83
C ALA A 21 -0.30 -3.58 8.79
N ALA A 22 0.35 -4.59 9.37
CA ALA A 22 -0.20 -5.94 9.44
C ALA A 22 -1.51 -5.98 10.25
N VAL A 23 -1.58 -5.30 11.40
CA VAL A 23 -2.79 -5.23 12.22
C VAL A 23 -3.93 -4.53 11.48
N VAL A 24 -3.66 -3.39 10.84
CA VAL A 24 -4.69 -2.66 10.08
C VAL A 24 -5.25 -3.52 8.94
N VAL A 25 -4.38 -4.14 8.14
CA VAL A 25 -4.80 -5.04 7.05
C VAL A 25 -5.60 -6.23 7.59
N LEU A 26 -5.16 -6.82 8.71
CA LEU A 26 -5.84 -7.93 9.35
C LEU A 26 -7.25 -7.54 9.82
N VAL A 27 -7.38 -6.39 10.49
CA VAL A 27 -8.66 -5.88 10.99
C VAL A 27 -9.63 -5.62 9.84
N VAL A 28 -9.17 -4.96 8.77
CA VAL A 28 -10.01 -4.70 7.60
C VAL A 28 -10.45 -6.00 6.93
N ALA A 29 -9.53 -6.93 6.71
CA ALA A 29 -9.83 -8.20 6.05
C ALA A 29 -10.79 -9.08 6.87
N ILE A 30 -10.58 -9.19 8.19
CA ILE A 30 -11.47 -9.95 9.09
C ILE A 30 -12.83 -9.24 9.21
N GLY A 31 -12.85 -7.91 9.31
CA GLY A 31 -14.09 -7.14 9.34
C GLY A 31 -14.95 -7.39 8.11
N THR A 32 -14.35 -7.34 6.91
CA THR A 32 -15.07 -7.63 5.67
C THR A 32 -15.52 -9.10 5.58
N LEU A 33 -14.71 -10.07 6.07
CA LEU A 33 -15.18 -11.47 6.16
C LEU A 33 -16.36 -11.63 7.11
N PHE A 34 -16.38 -10.88 8.20
CA PHE A 34 -17.50 -10.87 9.14
C PHE A 34 -18.77 -10.28 8.50
N GLU A 35 -18.65 -9.24 7.67
CA GLU A 35 -19.76 -8.69 6.88
C GLU A 35 -20.32 -9.76 5.92
N TRP A 36 -19.45 -10.46 5.19
CA TRP A 36 -19.85 -11.59 4.34
C TRP A 36 -20.57 -12.70 5.12
N TYR A 37 -20.06 -13.07 6.29
CA TYR A 37 -20.65 -14.11 7.13
C TYR A 37 -22.06 -13.76 7.61
N ASN A 38 -22.31 -12.48 7.93
CA ASN A 38 -23.62 -12.01 8.36
C ASN A 38 -24.60 -11.67 7.21
N GLY A 39 -24.21 -11.90 5.96
CA GLY A 39 -25.02 -11.57 4.80
C GLY A 39 -25.21 -10.07 4.58
N LEU A 40 -24.36 -9.26 5.20
CA LEU A 40 -24.28 -7.81 4.95
C LEU A 40 -23.60 -7.60 3.61
N ASP A 41 -24.05 -6.61 2.84
CA ASP A 41 -23.33 -6.22 1.63
C ASP A 41 -22.10 -5.38 2.00
N PRO A 42 -20.88 -5.91 1.85
CA PRO A 42 -19.66 -5.16 2.22
C PRO A 42 -19.44 -3.89 1.39
N ALA A 43 -20.13 -3.74 0.25
CA ALA A 43 -20.07 -2.54 -0.56
C ALA A 43 -20.84 -1.36 0.04
N THR A 44 -21.89 -1.64 0.83
CA THR A 44 -22.77 -0.60 1.36
C THR A 44 -22.20 0.15 2.55
N GLY A 45 -21.25 -0.46 3.30
CA GLY A 45 -20.71 0.14 4.54
C GLY A 45 -19.72 1.28 4.32
N PHE A 46 -18.88 1.22 3.28
CA PHE A 46 -17.82 2.20 3.04
C PHE A 46 -18.11 3.15 1.87
N TYR A 47 -18.81 2.68 0.85
CA TYR A 47 -19.12 3.48 -0.32
C TYR A 47 -20.40 2.96 -0.97
N PRO A 48 -21.56 3.61 -0.80
CA PRO A 48 -22.81 3.16 -1.38
C PRO A 48 -22.71 2.97 -2.90
N GLY A 49 -23.02 1.77 -3.38
CA GLY A 49 -22.84 1.38 -4.79
C GLY A 49 -21.38 1.09 -5.20
N GLY A 50 -20.46 0.99 -4.23
CA GLY A 50 -19.07 0.64 -4.45
C GLY A 50 -18.84 -0.86 -4.70
N ILE A 51 -17.59 -1.18 -5.06
CA ILE A 51 -17.14 -2.56 -5.24
C ILE A 51 -16.74 -3.12 -3.87
N ALA A 52 -17.27 -4.28 -3.49
CA ALA A 52 -16.88 -4.96 -2.26
C ALA A 52 -15.57 -5.74 -2.43
N MET A 53 -14.80 -5.87 -1.36
CA MET A 53 -13.64 -6.76 -1.32
C MET A 53 -14.14 -8.22 -1.24
N GLY A 54 -13.77 -9.05 -2.22
CA GLY A 54 -14.19 -10.45 -2.30
C GLY A 54 -13.61 -11.30 -1.16
N PRO A 55 -14.30 -12.39 -0.75
CA PRO A 55 -13.87 -13.25 0.35
C PRO A 55 -12.48 -13.86 0.16
N LEU A 56 -12.14 -14.28 -1.06
CA LEU A 56 -10.84 -14.85 -1.38
C LEU A 56 -9.71 -13.81 -1.19
N ALA A 57 -9.95 -12.54 -1.58
CA ALA A 57 -9.02 -11.45 -1.33
C ALA A 57 -8.85 -11.18 0.16
N CYS A 58 -9.92 -11.25 0.96
CA CYS A 58 -9.85 -11.11 2.42
C CYS A 58 -8.95 -12.18 3.04
N ILE A 59 -9.11 -13.45 2.64
CA ILE A 59 -8.26 -14.56 3.12
C ILE A 59 -6.80 -14.30 2.75
N ALA A 60 -6.53 -13.91 1.50
CA ALA A 60 -5.19 -13.60 1.05
C ALA A 60 -4.56 -12.45 1.86
N PHE A 61 -5.34 -11.42 2.23
CA PHE A 61 -4.87 -10.34 3.09
C PHE A 61 -4.61 -10.80 4.53
N VAL A 62 -5.48 -11.65 5.11
CA VAL A 62 -5.24 -12.23 6.44
C VAL A 62 -3.91 -12.98 6.44
N MET A 63 -3.68 -13.84 5.45
CA MET A 63 -2.43 -14.61 5.34
C MET A 63 -1.22 -13.71 5.15
N ASN A 64 -1.29 -12.68 4.28
CA ASN A 64 -0.21 -11.73 4.07
C ASN A 64 0.07 -10.86 5.31
N ALA A 65 -0.97 -10.43 6.03
CA ALA A 65 -0.81 -9.67 7.27
C ALA A 65 -0.08 -10.50 8.35
N LEU A 66 -0.48 -11.76 8.54
CA LEU A 66 0.21 -12.68 9.44
C LEU A 66 1.65 -12.95 8.98
N ALA A 67 1.86 -13.19 7.69
CA ALA A 67 3.18 -13.40 7.12
C ALA A 67 4.09 -12.19 7.35
N LEU A 68 3.61 -10.96 7.14
CA LEU A 68 4.35 -9.73 7.42
C LEU A 68 4.65 -9.57 8.92
N ALA A 69 3.67 -9.81 9.80
CA ALA A 69 3.87 -9.74 11.24
C ALA A 69 4.98 -10.70 11.71
N PHE A 70 5.00 -11.93 11.20
CA PHE A 70 6.04 -12.91 11.50
C PHE A 70 7.38 -12.55 10.87
N ALA A 71 7.38 -12.01 9.66
CA ALA A 71 8.60 -11.54 8.98
C ALA A 71 9.26 -10.36 9.71
N SER A 72 8.50 -9.55 10.43
CA SER A 72 8.99 -8.31 11.06
C SER A 72 9.63 -8.52 12.43
N LYS A 73 9.40 -9.66 13.11
CA LYS A 73 9.96 -9.95 14.43
C LYS A 73 11.48 -10.09 14.38
N ARG A 74 12.18 -9.39 15.29
CA ARG A 74 13.64 -9.55 15.49
C ARG A 74 13.94 -10.87 16.21
N GLY A 75 15.03 -11.55 15.84
CA GLY A 75 15.45 -12.80 16.49
C GLY A 75 14.41 -13.93 16.37
N ARG A 76 13.59 -13.89 15.33
CA ARG A 76 12.50 -14.82 15.11
C ARG A 76 12.98 -16.28 15.10
N PRO A 77 12.27 -17.19 15.78
CA PRO A 77 12.55 -18.60 15.70
C PRO A 77 12.34 -19.12 14.26
N PHE A 78 13.03 -20.17 13.89
CA PHE A 78 12.95 -20.81 12.57
C PHE A 78 11.48 -21.12 12.17
N ALA A 79 10.67 -21.57 13.11
CA ALA A 79 9.26 -21.84 12.87
C ALA A 79 8.49 -20.63 12.34
N LEU A 80 8.67 -19.41 12.90
CA LEU A 80 7.99 -18.21 12.42
C LEU A 80 8.48 -17.78 11.02
N ARG A 81 9.78 -18.02 10.72
CA ARG A 81 10.31 -17.80 9.38
C ARG A 81 9.62 -18.70 8.35
N VAL A 82 9.55 -20.00 8.65
CA VAL A 82 8.91 -20.99 7.77
C VAL A 82 7.43 -20.67 7.61
N THR A 83 6.70 -20.42 8.70
CA THR A 83 5.28 -20.08 8.64
C THR A 83 5.02 -18.84 7.78
N SER A 84 5.83 -17.80 7.93
CA SER A 84 5.71 -16.59 7.09
C SER A 84 5.88 -16.90 5.60
N ILE A 85 6.88 -17.70 5.25
CA ILE A 85 7.13 -18.09 3.86
C ILE A 85 5.98 -18.96 3.33
N VAL A 86 5.53 -19.95 4.10
CA VAL A 86 4.43 -20.84 3.71
C VAL A 86 3.15 -20.05 3.44
N LEU A 87 2.76 -19.15 4.36
CA LEU A 87 1.58 -18.30 4.16
C LEU A 87 1.69 -17.46 2.89
N ALA A 88 2.83 -16.83 2.67
CA ALA A 88 3.05 -16.02 1.47
C ALA A 88 3.06 -16.87 0.18
N CYS A 89 3.64 -18.08 0.19
CA CYS A 89 3.60 -19.01 -0.94
C CYS A 89 2.18 -19.48 -1.27
N ILE A 90 1.36 -19.76 -0.26
CA ILE A 90 -0.05 -20.11 -0.49
C ILE A 90 -0.78 -18.95 -1.19
N VAL A 91 -0.54 -17.70 -0.77
CA VAL A 91 -1.17 -16.53 -1.41
C VAL A 91 -0.66 -16.36 -2.85
N VAL A 92 0.63 -16.58 -3.12
CA VAL A 92 1.14 -16.59 -4.50
C VAL A 92 0.44 -17.66 -5.33
N LEU A 93 0.25 -18.87 -4.79
CA LEU A 93 -0.46 -19.94 -5.51
C LEU A 93 -1.91 -19.53 -5.81
N ILE A 94 -2.64 -18.97 -4.85
CA ILE A 94 -4.00 -18.46 -5.05
C ILE A 94 -4.01 -17.44 -6.19
N THR A 95 -3.12 -16.44 -6.18
CA THR A 95 -3.09 -15.39 -7.19
C THR A 95 -2.66 -15.93 -8.57
N VAL A 96 -1.78 -16.92 -8.64
CA VAL A 96 -1.42 -17.59 -9.90
C VAL A 96 -2.61 -18.34 -10.49
N ILE A 97 -3.42 -19.02 -9.66
CA ILE A 97 -4.65 -19.69 -10.12
C ILE A 97 -5.65 -18.64 -10.63
N GLU A 98 -5.78 -17.47 -9.96
CA GLU A 98 -6.60 -16.37 -10.44
C GLU A 98 -6.13 -15.86 -11.82
N PHE A 99 -4.83 -15.66 -12.01
CA PHE A 99 -4.30 -15.29 -13.33
C PHE A 99 -4.57 -16.36 -14.39
N ALA A 100 -4.42 -17.65 -14.05
CA ALA A 100 -4.74 -18.75 -14.95
C ALA A 100 -6.23 -18.76 -15.32
N SER A 101 -7.13 -18.48 -14.37
CA SER A 101 -8.56 -18.31 -14.60
C SER A 101 -8.85 -17.18 -15.59
N TRP A 102 -8.14 -16.05 -15.45
CA TRP A 102 -8.27 -14.92 -16.38
C TRP A 102 -7.80 -15.27 -17.79
N LEU A 103 -6.65 -15.93 -17.94
CA LEU A 103 -6.09 -16.33 -19.21
C LEU A 103 -6.96 -17.39 -19.92
N ALA A 104 -7.47 -18.34 -19.14
CA ALA A 104 -8.35 -19.40 -19.66
C ALA A 104 -9.76 -18.92 -20.00
N GLY A 105 -10.16 -17.70 -19.60
CA GLY A 105 -11.52 -17.21 -19.74
C GLY A 105 -12.56 -18.04 -18.96
N ARG A 106 -12.12 -18.88 -18.02
CA ARG A 106 -12.95 -19.81 -17.24
C ARG A 106 -12.70 -19.60 -15.75
N ASP A 107 -13.75 -19.71 -14.95
CA ASP A 107 -13.63 -19.77 -13.50
C ASP A 107 -13.10 -21.15 -13.09
N LEU A 108 -11.98 -21.20 -12.38
CA LEU A 108 -11.41 -22.43 -11.82
C LEU A 108 -12.02 -22.77 -10.44
N GLY A 109 -13.04 -22.02 -10.01
CA GLY A 109 -13.90 -22.34 -8.87
C GLY A 109 -13.35 -21.91 -7.50
N LEU A 110 -12.21 -21.23 -7.42
CA LEU A 110 -11.68 -20.74 -6.15
C LEU A 110 -12.53 -19.62 -5.55
N ASP A 111 -13.02 -18.71 -6.39
CA ASP A 111 -13.83 -17.56 -5.98
C ASP A 111 -15.15 -17.98 -5.31
N LEU A 112 -15.72 -19.12 -5.73
CA LEU A 112 -17.00 -19.63 -5.25
C LEU A 112 -16.88 -20.67 -4.13
N LEU A 113 -15.68 -20.92 -3.58
CA LEU A 113 -15.51 -21.87 -2.47
C LEU A 113 -16.18 -21.40 -1.18
N MET A 114 -16.29 -20.08 -1.00
CA MET A 114 -16.91 -19.49 0.19
C MET A 114 -18.01 -18.53 -0.24
N PHE A 115 -19.08 -18.47 0.55
CA PHE A 115 -20.21 -17.55 0.35
C PHE A 115 -20.84 -17.60 -1.06
N ARG A 116 -20.88 -18.80 -1.67
CA ARG A 116 -21.35 -19.01 -3.05
C ARG A 116 -22.70 -18.38 -3.33
N ASP A 117 -23.69 -18.59 -2.46
CA ASP A 117 -25.05 -18.11 -2.66
C ASP A 117 -25.13 -16.58 -2.62
N GLN A 118 -24.29 -15.93 -1.81
CA GLN A 118 -24.21 -14.48 -1.72
C GLN A 118 -23.50 -13.89 -2.96
N LEU A 119 -22.40 -14.52 -3.39
CA LEU A 119 -21.64 -14.11 -4.56
C LEU A 119 -22.46 -14.24 -5.86
N LEU A 120 -23.27 -15.29 -5.98
CA LEU A 120 -24.16 -15.47 -7.13
C LEU A 120 -25.30 -14.45 -7.20
N ARG A 121 -25.66 -13.84 -6.06
CA ARG A 121 -26.68 -12.75 -6.01
C ARG A 121 -26.06 -11.37 -6.25
N ALA A 122 -24.75 -11.24 -6.11
CA ALA A 122 -24.05 -9.98 -6.30
C ALA A 122 -24.04 -9.58 -7.80
N PRO A 123 -24.05 -8.27 -8.12
CA PRO A 123 -24.11 -7.79 -9.52
C PRO A 123 -22.81 -7.97 -10.30
N TRP A 124 -21.89 -8.80 -9.83
CA TRP A 124 -20.59 -9.01 -10.46
C TRP A 124 -20.64 -10.11 -11.53
N ASN A 125 -19.96 -9.88 -12.63
CA ASN A 125 -19.87 -10.85 -13.71
C ASN A 125 -18.41 -11.00 -14.20
N PRO A 126 -17.74 -12.14 -14.01
CA PRO A 126 -18.19 -13.35 -13.29
C PRO A 126 -18.32 -13.13 -11.77
N PRO A 127 -19.24 -13.86 -11.09
CA PRO A 127 -19.47 -13.69 -9.66
C PRO A 127 -18.22 -13.98 -8.83
N GLY A 128 -17.88 -13.09 -7.88
CA GLY A 128 -16.79 -13.27 -6.94
C GLY A 128 -15.38 -13.11 -7.49
N ARG A 129 -15.21 -13.00 -8.81
CA ARG A 129 -13.90 -13.02 -9.48
C ARG A 129 -13.00 -11.86 -9.01
N MET A 130 -11.80 -12.21 -8.58
CA MET A 130 -10.81 -11.23 -8.17
C MET A 130 -10.35 -10.40 -9.37
N ALA A 131 -10.32 -9.06 -9.23
CA ALA A 131 -9.82 -8.18 -10.28
C ALA A 131 -8.31 -8.40 -10.52
N ILE A 132 -7.85 -8.27 -11.77
CA ILE A 132 -6.42 -8.49 -12.14
C ILE A 132 -5.48 -7.59 -11.33
N ASN A 133 -5.83 -6.32 -11.17
CA ASN A 133 -5.05 -5.37 -10.37
C ASN A 133 -5.00 -5.77 -8.89
N THR A 134 -6.09 -6.32 -8.34
CA THR A 134 -6.13 -6.89 -6.99
C THR A 134 -5.20 -8.09 -6.87
N ALA A 135 -5.33 -9.08 -7.77
CA ALA A 135 -4.47 -10.26 -7.80
C ALA A 135 -2.99 -9.88 -7.95
N SER A 136 -2.68 -8.90 -8.83
CA SER A 136 -1.32 -8.39 -9.02
C SER A 136 -0.75 -7.76 -7.76
N GLY A 137 -1.51 -6.88 -7.11
CA GLY A 137 -1.07 -6.21 -5.88
C GLY A 137 -0.84 -7.18 -4.72
N ILE A 138 -1.74 -8.15 -4.54
CA ILE A 138 -1.62 -9.20 -3.52
C ILE A 138 -0.42 -10.11 -3.82
N CYS A 139 -0.25 -10.54 -5.07
CA CYS A 139 0.89 -11.37 -5.50
C CYS A 139 2.24 -10.68 -5.23
N LEU A 140 2.38 -9.42 -5.65
CA LEU A 140 3.59 -8.63 -5.40
C LEU A 140 3.83 -8.43 -3.90
N GLY A 141 2.78 -8.20 -3.11
CA GLY A 141 2.85 -8.15 -1.65
C GLY A 141 3.44 -9.43 -1.07
N SER A 142 2.93 -10.59 -1.49
CA SER A 142 3.41 -11.91 -1.06
C SER A 142 4.85 -12.18 -1.49
N LEU A 143 5.19 -11.91 -2.76
CA LEU A 143 6.55 -12.08 -3.28
C LEU A 143 7.55 -11.18 -2.53
N SER A 144 7.15 -9.95 -2.20
CA SER A 144 7.98 -9.05 -1.41
C SER A 144 8.22 -9.57 0.01
N ILE A 145 7.21 -10.18 0.66
CA ILE A 145 7.35 -10.82 1.97
C ILE A 145 8.31 -12.02 1.88
N ILE A 146 8.20 -12.85 0.84
CA ILE A 146 9.15 -13.97 0.63
C ILE A 146 10.58 -13.42 0.47
N ALA A 147 10.75 -12.38 -0.35
CA ALA A 147 12.06 -11.77 -0.58
C ALA A 147 12.66 -11.13 0.68
N LEU A 148 11.85 -10.71 1.69
CA LEU A 148 12.35 -10.27 3.00
C LEU A 148 13.13 -11.35 3.74
N HIS A 149 12.96 -12.62 3.40
CA HIS A 149 13.66 -13.73 4.05
C HIS A 149 15.02 -14.04 3.41
N ALA A 150 15.37 -13.40 2.29
CA ALA A 150 16.70 -13.48 1.74
C ALA A 150 17.74 -12.88 2.71
N ASP A 151 18.86 -13.59 2.89
CA ASP A 151 19.88 -13.20 3.86
C ASP A 151 20.86 -12.18 3.28
N ASP A 152 20.95 -12.06 1.97
CA ASP A 152 21.81 -11.13 1.26
C ASP A 152 21.24 -9.70 1.15
N ARG A 153 22.13 -8.74 0.81
CA ARG A 153 21.73 -7.35 0.59
C ARG A 153 20.87 -7.19 -0.67
N THR A 154 21.13 -8.00 -1.68
CA THR A 154 20.45 -7.95 -2.99
C THR A 154 19.00 -8.38 -2.86
N GLY A 155 18.70 -9.52 -2.22
CA GLY A 155 17.34 -9.98 -2.04
C GLY A 155 16.49 -9.01 -1.18
N ARG A 156 17.11 -8.36 -0.18
CA ARG A 156 16.43 -7.32 0.60
C ARG A 156 16.13 -6.06 -0.23
N GLY A 157 17.01 -5.69 -1.14
CA GLY A 157 16.77 -4.62 -2.11
C GLY A 157 15.61 -4.95 -3.03
N VAL A 158 15.57 -6.16 -3.55
CA VAL A 158 14.49 -6.67 -4.41
C VAL A 158 13.14 -6.64 -3.68
N ALA A 159 13.07 -7.04 -2.40
CA ALA A 159 11.85 -6.96 -1.60
C ALA A 159 11.25 -5.55 -1.57
N HIS A 160 12.09 -4.51 -1.42
CA HIS A 160 11.64 -3.12 -1.41
C HIS A 160 11.06 -2.68 -2.76
N TRP A 161 11.72 -3.04 -3.86
CA TRP A 161 11.25 -2.69 -5.20
C TRP A 161 9.94 -3.39 -5.54
N ILE A 162 9.81 -4.69 -5.22
CA ILE A 162 8.56 -5.42 -5.41
C ILE A 162 7.43 -4.80 -4.57
N ALA A 163 7.70 -4.48 -3.29
CA ALA A 163 6.73 -3.84 -2.41
C ALA A 163 6.33 -2.45 -2.90
N LEU A 164 7.27 -1.67 -3.46
CA LEU A 164 6.99 -0.36 -4.03
C LEU A 164 6.06 -0.48 -5.25
N VAL A 165 6.35 -1.41 -6.17
CA VAL A 165 5.50 -1.65 -7.34
C VAL A 165 4.11 -2.12 -6.91
N GLY A 166 4.01 -3.10 -6.01
CA GLY A 166 2.74 -3.58 -5.46
C GLY A 166 1.96 -2.46 -4.76
N GLY A 167 2.62 -1.69 -3.89
CA GLY A 167 2.02 -0.55 -3.20
C GLY A 167 1.53 0.55 -4.16
N THR A 168 2.23 0.76 -5.29
CA THR A 168 1.81 1.71 -6.32
C THR A 168 0.49 1.28 -6.97
N ILE A 169 0.24 -0.02 -7.16
CA ILE A 169 -1.05 -0.52 -7.67
C ILE A 169 -2.18 -0.14 -6.70
N GLY A 170 -1.98 -0.35 -5.38
CA GLY A 170 -2.95 0.08 -4.37
C GLY A 170 -3.14 1.60 -4.37
N PHE A 171 -2.05 2.37 -4.44
CA PHE A 171 -2.11 3.83 -4.49
C PHE A 171 -2.87 4.34 -5.72
N LEU A 172 -2.65 3.74 -6.91
CA LEU A 172 -3.40 4.07 -8.12
C LEU A 172 -4.90 3.85 -7.94
N GLY A 173 -5.29 2.74 -7.28
CA GLY A 173 -6.69 2.50 -6.93
C GLY A 173 -7.26 3.60 -6.03
N LEU A 174 -6.54 3.99 -4.97
CA LEU A 174 -6.97 5.07 -4.06
C LEU A 174 -7.09 6.42 -4.79
N VAL A 175 -6.14 6.76 -5.65
CA VAL A 175 -6.20 7.95 -6.50
C VAL A 175 -7.41 7.89 -7.43
N GLY A 176 -7.68 6.72 -8.04
CA GLY A 176 -8.84 6.50 -8.87
C GLY A 176 -10.16 6.80 -8.16
N TYR A 177 -10.31 6.33 -6.93
CA TYR A 177 -11.48 6.64 -6.10
C TYR A 177 -11.56 8.11 -5.72
N ALA A 178 -10.45 8.70 -5.28
CA ALA A 178 -10.40 10.11 -4.86
C ALA A 178 -10.73 11.08 -6.01
N PHE A 179 -10.32 10.74 -7.23
CA PHE A 179 -10.52 11.59 -8.42
C PHE A 179 -11.74 11.17 -9.27
N GLY A 180 -12.42 10.08 -8.90
CA GLY A 180 -13.56 9.57 -9.66
C GLY A 180 -13.19 8.96 -11.01
N VAL A 181 -11.94 8.44 -11.15
CA VAL A 181 -11.43 7.84 -12.39
C VAL A 181 -11.51 6.31 -12.29
N SER A 182 -12.63 5.75 -12.73
CA SER A 182 -12.90 4.31 -12.63
C SER A 182 -11.85 3.43 -13.31
N ARG A 183 -11.26 3.86 -14.41
CA ARG A 183 -10.21 3.12 -15.13
C ARG A 183 -8.96 2.83 -14.31
N LEU A 184 -8.70 3.56 -13.22
CA LEU A 184 -7.54 3.31 -12.36
C LEU A 184 -7.76 2.14 -11.38
N TYR A 185 -8.99 1.85 -11.01
CA TYR A 185 -9.32 0.74 -10.11
C TYR A 185 -10.12 -0.40 -10.78
N SER A 186 -10.62 -0.17 -12.00
CA SER A 186 -11.36 -1.18 -12.78
C SER A 186 -10.72 -1.32 -14.16
N MET A 187 -10.11 -2.47 -14.43
CA MET A 187 -9.51 -2.80 -15.73
C MET A 187 -10.53 -3.44 -16.68
N SER A 188 -11.71 -3.83 -16.18
CA SER A 188 -12.82 -4.34 -16.96
C SER A 188 -14.13 -3.71 -16.50
N GLU A 189 -15.14 -3.68 -17.36
CA GLU A 189 -16.46 -3.14 -17.02
C GLU A 189 -17.15 -3.91 -15.88
N TYR A 190 -16.70 -5.15 -15.61
CA TYR A 190 -17.35 -6.09 -14.72
C TYR A 190 -16.56 -6.41 -13.45
N SER A 191 -15.30 -5.99 -13.35
CA SER A 191 -14.43 -6.33 -12.22
C SER A 191 -13.50 -5.18 -11.87
N GLY A 192 -13.68 -4.63 -10.69
CA GLY A 192 -12.86 -3.54 -10.14
C GLY A 192 -12.29 -3.89 -8.76
N MET A 193 -11.23 -3.19 -8.40
CA MET A 193 -10.62 -3.29 -7.07
C MET A 193 -11.42 -2.43 -6.09
N ALA A 194 -11.86 -3.00 -4.97
CA ALA A 194 -12.51 -2.25 -3.89
C ALA A 194 -11.58 -1.20 -3.28
N VAL A 195 -12.12 -0.12 -2.73
CA VAL A 195 -11.33 0.90 -2.03
C VAL A 195 -10.58 0.33 -0.83
N THR A 196 -11.21 -0.57 -0.08
CA THR A 196 -10.60 -1.30 1.04
C THR A 196 -9.45 -2.20 0.59
N THR A 197 -9.60 -2.87 -0.55
CA THR A 197 -8.54 -3.65 -1.21
C THR A 197 -7.36 -2.77 -1.60
N ALA A 198 -7.63 -1.63 -2.25
CA ALA A 198 -6.60 -0.66 -2.64
C ALA A 198 -5.80 -0.16 -1.41
N ALA A 199 -6.52 0.18 -0.33
CA ALA A 199 -5.92 0.60 0.92
C ALA A 199 -5.07 -0.52 1.56
N CYS A 200 -5.56 -1.76 1.59
CA CYS A 200 -4.82 -2.91 2.12
C CYS A 200 -3.53 -3.19 1.34
N ILE A 201 -3.57 -3.15 0.00
CA ILE A 201 -2.37 -3.32 -0.85
C ILE A 201 -1.35 -2.23 -0.55
N PHE A 202 -1.78 -0.97 -0.48
CA PHE A 202 -0.91 0.17 -0.22
C PHE A 202 -0.27 0.09 1.17
N ILE A 203 -1.07 -0.17 2.22
CA ILE A 203 -0.62 -0.30 3.60
C ILE A 203 0.32 -1.49 3.77
N LEU A 204 0.03 -2.64 3.13
CA LEU A 204 0.90 -3.81 3.13
C LEU A 204 2.25 -3.48 2.49
N GLY A 205 2.26 -2.78 1.36
CA GLY A 205 3.47 -2.31 0.70
C GLY A 205 4.34 -1.45 1.61
N ILE A 206 3.74 -0.46 2.29
CA ILE A 206 4.42 0.35 3.31
C ILE A 206 4.99 -0.55 4.41
N GLY A 207 4.20 -1.48 4.95
CA GLY A 207 4.64 -2.40 5.99
C GLY A 207 5.87 -3.21 5.59
N VAL A 208 5.90 -3.75 4.36
CA VAL A 208 7.05 -4.49 3.84
C VAL A 208 8.28 -3.60 3.68
N ILE A 209 8.11 -2.38 3.12
CA ILE A 209 9.22 -1.42 2.96
C ILE A 209 9.90 -1.15 4.31
N PHE A 210 9.13 -1.00 5.38
CA PHE A 210 9.66 -0.72 6.73
C PHE A 210 10.04 -1.96 7.53
N ALA A 211 9.78 -3.18 7.05
CA ALA A 211 10.10 -4.42 7.77
C ALA A 211 11.62 -4.64 7.97
N ARG A 212 12.47 -4.05 7.11
CA ARG A 212 13.93 -4.14 7.18
C ARG A 212 14.56 -2.75 7.04
N ARG A 213 15.25 -2.28 8.11
CA ARG A 213 15.82 -0.94 8.19
C ARG A 213 17.23 -0.78 7.60
N THR A 214 17.88 -1.88 7.31
CA THR A 214 19.30 -1.88 6.93
C THR A 214 19.52 -1.52 5.45
N SER A 215 18.45 -1.34 4.69
CA SER A 215 18.52 -1.05 3.24
C SER A 215 17.40 -0.12 2.80
N GLY A 216 17.63 0.62 1.71
CA GLY A 216 16.61 1.44 1.04
C GLY A 216 16.14 2.66 1.82
N MET A 217 14.89 3.07 1.54
CA MET A 217 14.23 4.23 2.11
C MET A 217 14.19 4.27 3.66
N PRO A 218 13.92 3.15 4.38
CA PRO A 218 13.92 3.15 5.83
C PRO A 218 15.26 3.53 6.43
N LYS A 219 16.38 3.15 5.81
CA LYS A 219 17.72 3.53 6.26
C LYS A 219 17.90 5.04 6.23
N LEU A 220 17.46 5.70 5.15
CA LEU A 220 17.50 7.16 5.03
C LEU A 220 16.61 7.85 6.07
N LEU A 221 15.39 7.37 6.28
CA LEU A 221 14.45 7.99 7.21
C LEU A 221 14.87 7.86 8.68
N VAL A 222 15.65 6.83 9.03
CA VAL A 222 16.17 6.60 10.38
C VAL A 222 17.51 7.29 10.60
N ASP A 223 18.19 7.75 9.54
CA ASP A 223 19.47 8.45 9.63
C ASP A 223 19.35 9.69 10.54
N PRO A 224 20.25 9.86 11.54
CA PRO A 224 20.25 11.03 12.41
C PRO A 224 20.82 12.29 11.75
N GLY A 225 21.49 12.15 10.60
CA GLY A 225 22.12 13.23 9.87
C GLY A 225 21.15 14.14 9.11
N ALA A 226 21.73 15.13 8.41
CA ALA A 226 20.99 16.05 7.55
C ALA A 226 20.15 15.31 6.48
N ALA A 227 20.71 14.25 5.88
CA ALA A 227 20.04 13.41 4.89
C ALA A 227 18.73 12.81 5.43
N GLY A 228 18.74 12.26 6.66
CA GLY A 228 17.53 11.71 7.28
C GLY A 228 16.48 12.77 7.62
N THR A 229 16.93 13.96 8.02
CA THR A 229 16.02 15.09 8.31
C THR A 229 15.33 15.57 7.04
N VAL A 230 16.06 15.69 5.95
CA VAL A 230 15.53 16.03 4.62
C VAL A 230 14.56 14.93 4.13
N ALA A 231 14.95 13.66 4.20
CA ALA A 231 14.14 12.53 3.74
C ALA A 231 12.80 12.44 4.49
N ARG A 232 12.78 12.62 5.81
CA ARG A 232 11.55 12.61 6.64
C ARG A 232 10.54 13.68 6.24
N ARG A 233 10.96 14.75 5.59
CA ARG A 233 10.09 15.83 5.10
C ARG A 233 9.71 15.63 3.64
N LEU A 234 10.69 15.32 2.79
CA LEU A 234 10.46 15.23 1.35
C LEU A 234 9.65 13.98 0.96
N VAL A 235 9.83 12.84 1.64
CA VAL A 235 9.11 11.60 1.29
C VAL A 235 7.60 11.73 1.48
N PRO A 236 7.08 12.20 2.63
CA PRO A 236 5.64 12.46 2.76
C PRO A 236 5.14 13.56 1.81
N ALA A 237 5.92 14.62 1.62
CA ALA A 237 5.56 15.72 0.72
C ALA A 237 5.48 15.27 -0.74
N ALA A 238 6.37 14.37 -1.18
CA ALA A 238 6.37 13.82 -2.53
C ALA A 238 5.08 13.06 -2.89
N VAL A 239 4.39 12.52 -1.89
CA VAL A 239 3.08 11.88 -2.07
C VAL A 239 1.94 12.86 -1.84
N ALA A 240 1.99 13.61 -0.73
CA ALA A 240 0.88 14.47 -0.31
C ALA A 240 0.68 15.68 -1.23
N VAL A 241 1.76 16.34 -1.67
CA VAL A 241 1.67 17.58 -2.46
C VAL A 241 1.01 17.33 -3.82
N PRO A 242 1.47 16.37 -4.66
CA PRO A 242 0.83 16.10 -5.94
C PRO A 242 -0.62 15.64 -5.78
N PHE A 243 -0.90 14.82 -4.76
CA PHE A 243 -2.24 14.34 -4.49
C PHE A 243 -3.20 15.49 -4.14
N LEU A 244 -2.82 16.34 -3.19
CA LEU A 244 -3.64 17.47 -2.75
C LEU A 244 -3.84 18.50 -3.86
N LEU A 245 -2.77 18.85 -4.58
CA LEU A 245 -2.87 19.79 -5.70
C LEU A 245 -3.72 19.23 -6.84
N GLY A 246 -3.59 17.94 -7.15
CA GLY A 246 -4.41 17.27 -8.15
C GLY A 246 -5.90 17.24 -7.74
N TRP A 247 -6.18 17.00 -6.47
CA TRP A 247 -7.53 17.04 -5.94
C TRP A 247 -8.12 18.46 -5.98
N LEU A 248 -7.36 19.47 -5.51
CA LEU A 248 -7.77 20.89 -5.58
C LEU A 248 -8.04 21.34 -7.02
N ARG A 249 -7.16 20.92 -7.96
CA ARG A 249 -7.37 21.17 -9.39
C ARG A 249 -8.72 20.61 -9.84
N LEU A 250 -9.00 19.36 -9.52
CA LEU A 250 -10.26 18.69 -9.92
C LEU A 250 -11.49 19.40 -9.34
N VAL A 251 -11.42 19.83 -8.08
CA VAL A 251 -12.49 20.58 -7.42
C VAL A 251 -12.72 21.92 -8.14
N GLY A 252 -11.67 22.68 -8.45
CA GLY A 252 -11.78 23.96 -9.13
C GLY A 252 -12.35 23.83 -10.54
N GLU A 253 -11.92 22.80 -11.30
CA GLU A 253 -12.43 22.52 -12.65
C GLU A 253 -13.94 22.14 -12.59
N LYS A 254 -14.34 21.25 -11.66
CA LYS A 254 -15.75 20.87 -11.48
C LYS A 254 -16.62 22.05 -10.99
N SER A 255 -16.04 22.98 -10.27
CA SER A 255 -16.72 24.20 -9.80
C SER A 255 -16.81 25.29 -10.86
N GLY A 256 -16.24 25.06 -12.05
CA GLY A 256 -16.26 26.02 -13.17
C GLY A 256 -15.36 27.25 -12.98
N TRP A 257 -14.39 27.19 -12.06
CA TRP A 257 -13.48 28.33 -11.83
C TRP A 257 -12.48 28.52 -12.96
N TYR A 258 -12.13 27.44 -13.66
CA TYR A 258 -11.19 27.44 -14.78
C TYR A 258 -11.39 26.20 -15.66
N ASP A 259 -10.86 26.25 -16.87
CA ASP A 259 -10.85 25.14 -17.80
C ASP A 259 -9.70 24.13 -17.55
N THR A 260 -9.77 22.97 -18.19
CA THR A 260 -8.77 21.90 -18.04
C THR A 260 -7.33 22.37 -18.37
N PRO A 261 -7.04 23.09 -19.48
CA PRO A 261 -5.69 23.54 -19.80
C PRO A 261 -5.11 24.48 -18.74
N PHE A 262 -5.91 25.43 -18.25
CA PHE A 262 -5.48 26.35 -17.19
C PHE A 262 -5.20 25.60 -15.88
N GLY A 263 -6.12 24.68 -15.49
CA GLY A 263 -5.96 23.87 -14.29
C GLY A 263 -4.71 22.99 -14.32
N VAL A 264 -4.35 22.41 -15.49
CA VAL A 264 -3.10 21.63 -15.64
C VAL A 264 -1.88 22.54 -15.49
N SER A 265 -1.90 23.71 -16.14
CA SER A 265 -0.79 24.67 -16.05
C SER A 265 -0.56 25.14 -14.61
N LEU A 266 -1.63 25.48 -13.90
CA LEU A 266 -1.57 25.89 -12.51
C LEU A 266 -1.02 24.75 -11.60
N TYR A 267 -1.47 23.51 -11.82
CA TYR A 267 -0.97 22.33 -11.10
C TYR A 267 0.54 22.14 -11.28
N VAL A 268 1.04 22.24 -12.52
CA VAL A 268 2.48 22.11 -12.81
C VAL A 268 3.28 23.19 -12.11
N VAL A 269 2.87 24.46 -12.27
CA VAL A 269 3.57 25.60 -11.65
C VAL A 269 3.56 25.49 -10.12
N ALA A 270 2.41 25.20 -9.53
CA ALA A 270 2.28 25.05 -8.08
C ALA A 270 3.14 23.88 -7.55
N THR A 271 3.14 22.73 -8.26
CA THR A 271 3.96 21.58 -7.88
C THR A 271 5.45 21.93 -7.90
N VAL A 272 5.94 22.55 -8.98
CA VAL A 272 7.35 22.97 -9.09
C VAL A 272 7.71 23.98 -8.01
N ALA A 273 6.89 25.00 -7.80
CA ALA A 273 7.13 26.04 -6.81
C ALA A 273 7.21 25.47 -5.38
N ILE A 274 6.28 24.59 -5.01
CA ILE A 274 6.26 23.96 -3.68
C ILE A 274 7.48 23.05 -3.50
N PHE A 275 7.85 22.24 -4.50
CA PHE A 275 9.03 21.39 -4.38
C PHE A 275 10.33 22.19 -4.30
N LEU A 276 10.49 23.24 -5.10
CA LEU A 276 11.65 24.14 -4.99
C LEU A 276 11.72 24.80 -3.60
N TRP A 277 10.58 25.26 -3.08
CA TRP A 277 10.50 25.80 -1.72
C TRP A 277 10.87 24.76 -0.66
N LEU A 278 10.33 23.52 -0.75
CA LEU A 278 10.64 22.43 0.17
C LEU A 278 12.12 22.04 0.15
N VAL A 279 12.73 21.97 -1.04
CA VAL A 279 14.15 21.66 -1.19
C VAL A 279 15.00 22.77 -0.55
N ASN A 280 14.72 24.04 -0.88
CA ASN A 280 15.43 25.18 -0.31
C ASN A 280 15.30 25.24 1.21
N TRP A 281 14.09 25.10 1.74
CA TRP A 281 13.83 25.07 3.18
C TRP A 281 14.55 23.91 3.88
N SER A 282 14.56 22.71 3.28
CA SER A 282 15.25 21.54 3.81
C SER A 282 16.77 21.72 3.80
N ALA A 283 17.32 22.36 2.76
CA ALA A 283 18.76 22.66 2.66
C ALA A 283 19.22 23.64 3.75
N HIS A 284 18.50 24.73 3.95
CA HIS A 284 18.83 25.71 5.00
C HIS A 284 18.88 25.09 6.39
N MET A 285 17.94 24.22 6.72
CA MET A 285 17.93 23.55 8.04
C MET A 285 18.99 22.46 8.18
N GLY A 286 19.45 21.87 7.07
CA GLY A 286 20.58 20.93 7.06
C GLY A 286 21.88 21.63 7.43
N TYR A 287 22.13 22.79 6.85
CA TYR A 287 23.31 23.61 7.12
C TYR A 287 23.40 24.09 8.58
N GLU A 288 22.27 24.49 9.18
CA GLU A 288 22.26 24.89 10.60
C GLU A 288 22.58 23.74 11.54
N SER A 289 22.08 22.52 11.25
CA SER A 289 22.35 21.34 12.09
C SER A 289 23.81 20.87 12.01
N ASP A 290 24.46 21.04 10.87
CA ASP A 290 25.88 20.65 10.71
C ASP A 290 26.81 21.68 11.34
N ARG A 291 26.52 23.00 11.27
CA ARG A 291 27.30 24.06 11.98
C ARG A 291 27.30 23.86 13.51
N VAL A 292 26.11 23.56 14.07
CA VAL A 292 26.02 23.30 15.53
C VAL A 292 26.80 22.03 15.96
N ARG A 293 27.02 21.09 15.03
CA ARG A 293 27.82 19.89 15.30
C ARG A 293 29.32 20.12 15.20
N GLU A 294 29.79 21.08 14.41
CA GLU A 294 31.19 21.43 14.27
C GLU A 294 31.67 22.35 15.43
N GLU A 295 30.74 23.01 16.11
CA GLU A 295 31.01 23.90 17.24
C GLU A 295 31.01 23.18 18.63
N LEU A 296 30.67 21.88 18.68
CA LEU A 296 30.67 21.03 19.89
C LEU A 296 31.78 20.00 19.89
#